data_3ac4be12fb5e666a921df67fe3bbce3e
#
_entry.id   3ac4be12fb5e666a921df67fe3bbce3e
#
_cell.length_a   1.000
_cell.length_b   1.000
_cell.length_c   1.000
_cell.angle_alpha   90.00
_cell.angle_beta   90.00
_cell.angle_gamma   90.00
#
_symmetry.space_group_name_H-M   'P 1'
#
loop_
_entity.id
_entity.type
_entity.pdbx_description
1 polymer ?
#
loop_
_entity_poly.entity_id
_entity_poly.type
_entity_poly.pdbx_seq_one_letter_code
_entity_poly.pdbx_strand_id
1 'polypeptide(L)'
;GTKLSVKAVKKIPQKKEVKQTLGYRFLFDPEFTVYVNNEKIEFQKNLKPLVSKDINTKAKNNLKISIYTIPEGEKTTATNGIAFWAGGRLVGNPSWYVGNTRVEDARRKFALRHLIVVQADCLIDDVQYDWAKFLNTEKVNDVFSAVIQYVREYRVEYYRGKVSEVRSDAIRRNLKRIET
;
A
#
# COMPACT_ATOMS: atom_id res chain seq x y z
N GLY A 1 -5.79 18.03 -21.80
CA GLY A 1 -5.70 17.94 -20.34
C GLY A 1 -6.91 18.60 -19.67
N THR A 2 -7.19 18.22 -18.45
CA THR A 2 -8.30 18.78 -17.64
C THR A 2 -7.75 19.79 -16.66
N LYS A 3 -8.35 20.99 -16.59
CA LYS A 3 -8.04 22.01 -15.60
C LYS A 3 -9.24 22.18 -14.67
N LEU A 4 -9.02 22.00 -13.36
CA LEU A 4 -9.99 22.29 -12.33
C LEU A 4 -9.59 23.56 -11.61
N SER A 5 -10.47 24.54 -11.56
CA SER A 5 -10.29 25.79 -10.82
C SER A 5 -11.40 25.94 -9.79
N VAL A 6 -11.04 26.18 -8.53
CA VAL A 6 -11.98 26.35 -7.44
C VAL A 6 -11.76 27.71 -6.79
N LYS A 7 -12.82 28.50 -6.71
CA LYS A 7 -12.84 29.74 -5.92
C LYS A 7 -13.37 29.40 -4.52
N ALA A 8 -12.47 29.26 -3.56
CA ALA A 8 -12.87 28.96 -2.19
C ALA A 8 -13.18 30.24 -1.41
N VAL A 9 -14.32 30.25 -0.69
CA VAL A 9 -14.77 31.39 0.12
C VAL A 9 -14.34 31.26 1.59
N LYS A 10 -14.05 30.01 2.03
CA LYS A 10 -13.59 29.71 3.40
C LYS A 10 -12.53 28.61 3.35
N LYS A 11 -11.49 28.76 4.16
CA LYS A 11 -10.42 27.78 4.43
C LYS A 11 -9.90 27.01 3.19
N ILE A 12 -8.99 27.63 2.48
CA ILE A 12 -8.29 27.00 1.36
C ILE A 12 -7.29 25.98 1.95
N PRO A 13 -7.29 24.71 1.52
CA PRO A 13 -6.28 23.76 1.95
C PRO A 13 -4.88 24.23 1.51
N GLN A 14 -3.89 24.02 2.36
CA GLN A 14 -2.53 24.41 2.02
C GLN A 14 -2.03 23.60 0.83
N LYS A 15 -1.20 24.22 -0.02
CA LYS A 15 -0.58 23.57 -1.19
C LYS A 15 0.08 22.22 -0.84
N LYS A 16 0.73 22.15 0.33
CA LYS A 16 1.35 20.93 0.85
C LYS A 16 0.34 19.83 1.09
N GLU A 17 -0.82 20.15 1.69
CA GLU A 17 -1.91 19.18 1.95
C GLU A 17 -2.50 18.65 0.65
N VAL A 18 -2.73 19.55 -0.32
CA VAL A 18 -3.22 19.16 -1.65
C VAL A 18 -2.22 18.24 -2.35
N LYS A 19 -0.93 18.60 -2.35
CA LYS A 19 0.13 17.77 -2.94
C LYS A 19 0.22 16.40 -2.28
N GLN A 20 0.14 16.32 -0.95
CA GLN A 20 0.17 15.06 -0.23
C GLN A 20 -1.04 14.19 -0.59
N THR A 21 -2.25 14.75 -0.53
CA THR A 21 -3.48 14.01 -0.83
C THR A 21 -3.49 13.46 -2.25
N LEU A 22 -3.08 14.27 -3.24
CA LEU A 22 -2.98 13.84 -4.61
C LEU A 22 -1.83 12.84 -4.81
N GLY A 23 -0.69 13.06 -4.15
CA GLY A 23 0.45 12.15 -4.17
C GLY A 23 0.06 10.73 -3.75
N TYR A 24 -0.73 10.58 -2.69
CA TYR A 24 -1.19 9.27 -2.23
C TYR A 24 -2.16 8.59 -3.19
N ARG A 25 -3.01 9.37 -3.87
CA ARG A 25 -4.00 8.84 -4.81
C ARG A 25 -3.39 8.39 -6.14
N PHE A 26 -2.27 8.96 -6.54
CA PHE A 26 -1.66 8.76 -7.85
C PHE A 26 -0.20 8.28 -7.77
N LEU A 27 0.22 7.79 -6.59
CA LEU A 27 1.61 7.41 -6.31
C LEU A 27 2.18 6.39 -7.30
N PHE A 28 1.33 5.56 -7.90
CA PHE A 28 1.71 4.45 -8.74
C PHE A 28 1.23 4.56 -10.19
N ASP A 29 0.63 5.70 -10.57
CA ASP A 29 0.20 5.91 -11.94
C ASP A 29 1.21 6.80 -12.68
N PRO A 30 2.05 6.21 -13.58
CA PRO A 30 3.04 6.95 -14.34
C PRO A 30 2.46 7.67 -15.57
N GLU A 31 1.19 7.43 -15.93
CA GLU A 31 0.68 7.83 -17.24
C GLU A 31 0.18 9.27 -17.30
N PHE A 32 -0.09 9.92 -16.15
CA PHE A 32 -0.49 11.31 -16.17
C PHE A 32 0.30 12.20 -15.22
N THR A 33 0.34 13.47 -15.55
CA THR A 33 1.04 14.48 -14.77
C THR A 33 0.05 15.41 -14.08
N VAL A 34 0.21 15.59 -12.78
CA VAL A 34 -0.63 16.50 -12.00
C VAL A 34 0.14 17.77 -11.68
N TYR A 35 -0.52 18.92 -11.84
CA TYR A 35 -0.01 20.22 -11.45
C TYR A 35 -0.90 20.83 -10.37
N VAL A 36 -0.31 21.42 -9.34
CA VAL A 36 -1.00 22.22 -8.33
C VAL A 36 -0.43 23.63 -8.37
N ASN A 37 -1.24 24.62 -8.70
CA ASN A 37 -0.81 26.01 -8.87
C ASN A 37 0.39 26.15 -9.83
N ASN A 38 0.31 25.50 -10.99
CA ASN A 38 1.34 25.44 -12.02
C ASN A 38 2.67 24.73 -11.62
N GLU A 39 2.73 24.13 -10.44
CA GLU A 39 3.86 23.28 -10.07
C GLU A 39 3.52 21.81 -10.28
N LYS A 40 4.41 21.13 -11.00
CA LYS A 40 4.32 19.68 -11.18
C LYS A 40 4.44 18.98 -9.84
N ILE A 41 3.52 18.04 -9.58
CA ILE A 41 3.68 17.12 -8.46
C ILE A 41 4.60 16.00 -8.91
N GLU A 42 5.73 15.88 -8.25
CA GLU A 42 6.58 14.71 -8.39
C GLU A 42 6.05 13.66 -7.44
N PHE A 43 5.48 12.60 -8.00
CA PHE A 43 5.20 11.40 -7.25
C PHE A 43 6.52 10.75 -6.87
N GLN A 44 6.60 10.11 -5.72
CA GLN A 44 7.83 9.42 -5.29
C GLN A 44 8.15 8.27 -6.27
N LYS A 45 8.71 8.60 -7.41
CA LYS A 45 9.10 7.67 -8.49
C LYS A 45 10.15 6.63 -8.06
N ASN A 46 10.71 6.76 -6.86
CA ASN A 46 11.88 6.00 -6.42
C ASN A 46 11.58 4.92 -5.36
N LEU A 47 10.32 4.71 -4.99
CA LEU A 47 9.99 3.59 -4.11
C LEU A 47 10.11 2.29 -4.91
N LYS A 48 11.23 1.58 -4.72
CA LYS A 48 11.35 0.21 -5.24
C LYS A 48 10.62 -0.72 -4.28
N PRO A 49 9.81 -1.66 -4.78
CA PRO A 49 9.19 -2.66 -3.93
C PRO A 49 10.27 -3.57 -3.35
N LEU A 50 10.12 -3.97 -2.08
CA LEU A 50 10.92 -5.03 -1.47
C LEU A 50 10.67 -6.36 -2.17
N VAL A 51 9.41 -6.61 -2.48
CA VAL A 51 8.94 -7.83 -3.15
C VAL A 51 7.85 -7.41 -4.13
N SER A 52 7.89 -8.00 -5.33
CA SER A 52 6.79 -7.93 -6.28
C SER A 52 6.53 -9.34 -6.78
N LYS A 53 5.29 -9.79 -6.70
CA LYS A 53 4.89 -11.16 -7.06
C LYS A 53 3.52 -11.16 -7.72
N ASP A 54 3.41 -11.96 -8.77
CA ASP A 54 2.12 -12.29 -9.36
C ASP A 54 1.52 -13.49 -8.62
N ILE A 55 0.27 -13.39 -8.24
CA ILE A 55 -0.49 -14.46 -7.61
C ILE A 55 -1.78 -14.71 -8.38
N ASN A 56 -2.23 -15.95 -8.38
CA ASN A 56 -3.50 -16.31 -8.97
C ASN A 56 -4.52 -16.61 -7.87
N THR A 57 -5.74 -16.18 -8.05
CA THR A 57 -6.88 -16.56 -7.19
C THR A 57 -7.35 -17.96 -7.55
N LYS A 58 -8.27 -18.52 -6.75
CA LYS A 58 -8.89 -19.81 -7.04
C LYS A 58 -9.61 -19.82 -8.39
N ALA A 59 -10.25 -18.70 -8.75
CA ALA A 59 -10.90 -18.49 -10.05
C ALA A 59 -9.90 -18.13 -11.19
N LYS A 60 -8.58 -18.29 -10.96
CA LYS A 60 -7.49 -18.00 -11.90
C LYS A 60 -7.40 -16.51 -12.34
N ASN A 61 -7.90 -15.58 -11.54
CA ASN A 61 -7.65 -14.17 -11.75
C ASN A 61 -6.19 -13.87 -11.36
N ASN A 62 -5.47 -13.15 -12.22
CA ASN A 62 -4.10 -12.74 -11.96
C ASN A 62 -4.09 -11.41 -11.20
N LEU A 63 -3.29 -11.35 -10.13
CA LEU A 63 -3.07 -10.17 -9.29
C LEU A 63 -1.57 -9.94 -9.17
N LYS A 64 -1.15 -8.69 -9.27
CA LYS A 64 0.23 -8.31 -8.93
C LYS A 64 0.26 -7.66 -7.57
N ILE A 65 1.02 -8.24 -6.64
CA ILE A 65 1.21 -7.70 -5.29
C ILE A 65 2.63 -7.16 -5.16
N SER A 66 2.75 -5.90 -4.78
CA SER A 66 4.02 -5.24 -4.52
C SER A 66 4.06 -4.72 -3.08
N ILE A 67 5.12 -5.04 -2.35
CA ILE A 67 5.30 -4.69 -0.96
C ILE A 67 6.40 -3.64 -0.85
N TYR A 68 6.10 -2.52 -0.22
CA TYR A 68 7.00 -1.39 -0.02
C TYR A 68 7.27 -1.17 1.46
N THR A 69 8.50 -0.75 1.78
CA THR A 69 8.83 -0.27 3.13
C THR A 69 8.70 1.24 3.18
N ILE A 70 8.03 1.73 4.21
CA ILE A 70 7.89 3.15 4.50
C ILE A 70 8.99 3.56 5.48
N PRO A 71 9.77 4.62 5.18
CA PRO A 71 10.80 5.13 6.08
C PRO A 71 10.24 5.55 7.46
N GLU A 72 11.06 5.43 8.50
CA GLU A 72 10.72 5.95 9.84
C GLU A 72 10.61 7.48 9.78
N GLY A 73 9.49 8.03 10.23
CA GLY A 73 9.24 9.48 10.24
C GLY A 73 8.12 9.93 9.32
N GLU A 74 7.81 9.20 8.27
CA GLU A 74 6.68 9.49 7.36
C GLU A 74 5.38 8.78 7.77
N LYS A 75 5.16 8.66 9.07
CA LYS A 75 4.02 7.92 9.65
C LYS A 75 2.71 8.67 9.42
N THR A 76 2.10 8.47 8.28
CA THR A 76 0.69 8.84 8.10
C THR A 76 -0.11 7.56 7.88
N THR A 77 -1.23 7.43 8.60
CA THR A 77 -2.20 6.34 8.42
C THR A 77 -2.74 6.27 6.98
N ALA A 78 -2.53 7.33 6.20
CA ALA A 78 -2.92 7.40 4.80
C ALA A 78 -2.00 6.60 3.84
N THR A 79 -0.81 6.17 4.30
CA THR A 79 0.17 5.48 3.46
C THR A 79 0.42 4.04 3.83
N ASN A 80 -0.10 3.58 4.98
CA ASN A 80 0.16 2.23 5.48
C ASN A 80 -1.06 1.34 5.28
N GLY A 81 -0.84 0.11 4.90
CA GLY A 81 -1.94 -0.84 4.72
C GLY A 81 -1.91 -1.55 3.38
N ILE A 82 -3.01 -2.18 3.06
CA ILE A 82 -3.24 -2.84 1.79
C ILE A 82 -4.05 -1.86 0.92
N ALA A 83 -3.49 -1.50 -0.23
CA ALA A 83 -4.04 -0.57 -1.20
C ALA A 83 -4.44 -1.33 -2.47
N PHE A 84 -5.71 -1.32 -2.83
CA PHE A 84 -6.19 -1.95 -4.05
C PHE A 84 -6.24 -0.94 -5.20
N TRP A 85 -5.70 -1.35 -6.34
CA TRP A 85 -5.72 -0.61 -7.59
C TRP A 85 -6.45 -1.40 -8.65
N ALA A 86 -7.33 -0.73 -9.37
CA ALA A 86 -8.03 -1.29 -10.53
C ALA A 86 -8.01 -0.26 -11.66
N GLY A 87 -7.61 -0.68 -12.86
CA GLY A 87 -7.52 0.23 -14.00
C GLY A 87 -6.64 1.46 -13.75
N GLY A 88 -5.50 1.30 -13.05
CA GLY A 88 -4.58 2.40 -12.75
C GLY A 88 -5.07 3.38 -11.67
N ARG A 89 -6.18 3.10 -10.96
CA ARG A 89 -6.74 3.98 -9.95
C ARG A 89 -6.93 3.28 -8.60
N LEU A 90 -6.60 4.00 -7.51
CA LEU A 90 -6.80 3.53 -6.15
C LEU A 90 -8.30 3.43 -5.81
N VAL A 91 -8.71 2.28 -5.30
CA VAL A 91 -10.06 2.03 -4.78
C VAL A 91 -10.05 2.16 -3.27
N GLY A 92 -10.85 3.08 -2.75
CA GLY A 92 -10.89 3.39 -1.31
C GLY A 92 -9.62 4.05 -0.78
N ASN A 93 -9.23 3.65 0.42
CA ASN A 93 -8.01 4.08 1.08
C ASN A 93 -7.21 2.85 1.52
N PRO A 94 -5.87 2.94 1.61
CA PRO A 94 -5.07 1.88 2.21
C PRO A 94 -5.57 1.52 3.60
N SER A 95 -5.69 0.24 3.89
CA SER A 95 -6.24 -0.25 5.16
C SER A 95 -5.65 -1.61 5.52
N TRP A 96 -5.54 -1.91 6.82
CA TRP A 96 -5.24 -3.25 7.31
C TRP A 96 -6.48 -4.15 7.42
N TYR A 97 -7.59 -3.69 6.88
CA TYR A 97 -8.78 -4.48 6.64
C TYR A 97 -8.95 -4.75 5.15
N VAL A 98 -9.29 -5.98 4.80
CA VAL A 98 -9.69 -6.40 3.46
C VAL A 98 -11.13 -6.89 3.57
N GLY A 99 -12.07 -6.14 3.00
CA GLY A 99 -13.48 -6.30 3.32
C GLY A 99 -13.71 -6.11 4.82
N ASN A 100 -14.33 -7.07 5.47
CA ASN A 100 -14.57 -7.07 6.91
C ASN A 100 -13.48 -7.78 7.72
N THR A 101 -12.43 -8.29 7.08
CA THR A 101 -11.39 -9.08 7.73
C THR A 101 -10.19 -8.23 8.10
N ARG A 102 -9.85 -8.18 9.39
CA ARG A 102 -8.60 -7.57 9.85
C ARG A 102 -7.42 -8.49 9.52
N VAL A 103 -6.49 -8.01 8.71
CA VAL A 103 -5.29 -8.75 8.29
C VAL A 103 -4.14 -8.52 9.27
N GLU A 104 -3.99 -7.28 9.75
CA GLU A 104 -2.95 -6.91 10.74
C GLU A 104 -3.48 -5.84 11.71
N ASP A 105 -2.86 -5.76 12.89
CA ASP A 105 -3.07 -4.62 13.81
C ASP A 105 -2.22 -3.43 13.35
N ALA A 106 -2.86 -2.30 13.07
CA ALA A 106 -2.22 -1.09 12.57
C ALA A 106 -1.11 -0.53 13.49
N ARG A 107 -1.08 -0.94 14.77
CA ARG A 107 -0.08 -0.52 15.77
C ARG A 107 1.21 -1.33 15.76
N ARG A 108 1.21 -2.50 15.10
CA ARG A 108 2.39 -3.37 15.05
C ARG A 108 3.46 -2.83 14.12
N LYS A 109 4.73 -3.14 14.41
CA LYS A 109 5.89 -2.72 13.60
C LYS A 109 5.74 -3.06 12.13
N PHE A 110 5.21 -4.22 11.82
CA PHE A 110 4.93 -4.62 10.43
C PHE A 110 3.98 -3.63 9.77
N ALA A 111 2.84 -3.36 10.40
CA ALA A 111 1.83 -2.46 9.87
C ALA A 111 2.31 -1.02 9.70
N LEU A 112 3.13 -0.54 10.63
CA LEU A 112 3.67 0.83 10.62
C LEU A 112 4.72 1.06 9.51
N ARG A 113 5.26 -0.03 8.93
CA ARG A 113 6.40 0.05 7.99
C ARG A 113 6.09 -0.47 6.60
N HIS A 114 4.89 -0.98 6.37
CA HIS A 114 4.58 -1.59 5.09
C HIS A 114 3.37 -0.93 4.42
N LEU A 115 3.52 -0.75 3.12
CA LEU A 115 2.44 -0.52 2.19
C LEU A 115 2.41 -1.70 1.20
N ILE A 116 1.26 -2.31 1.05
CA ILE A 116 1.05 -3.43 0.14
C ILE A 116 0.12 -2.96 -0.97
N VAL A 117 0.63 -2.91 -2.17
CA VAL A 117 -0.12 -2.50 -3.36
C VAL A 117 -0.58 -3.75 -4.08
N VAL A 118 -1.87 -3.85 -4.30
CA VAL A 118 -2.53 -4.93 -5.03
C VAL A 118 -3.09 -4.37 -6.32
N GLN A 119 -2.51 -4.72 -7.45
CA GLN A 119 -3.07 -4.43 -8.76
C GLN A 119 -4.08 -5.54 -9.09
N ALA A 120 -5.35 -5.18 -9.10
CA ALA A 120 -6.49 -6.07 -9.29
C ALA A 120 -7.37 -5.55 -10.44
N ASP A 121 -6.77 -5.37 -11.63
CA ASP A 121 -7.47 -4.86 -12.81
C ASP A 121 -8.64 -5.74 -13.23
N CYS A 122 -8.58 -7.02 -12.87
CA CYS A 122 -9.69 -7.94 -13.05
C CYS A 122 -10.98 -7.51 -12.32
N LEU A 123 -10.88 -6.63 -11.32
CA LEU A 123 -12.03 -6.14 -10.52
C LEU A 123 -12.54 -4.77 -11.00
N ILE A 124 -12.14 -4.28 -12.16
CA ILE A 124 -12.53 -2.93 -12.61
C ILE A 124 -14.05 -2.76 -12.70
N ASP A 125 -14.76 -3.78 -13.16
CA ASP A 125 -16.22 -3.78 -13.29
C ASP A 125 -16.95 -3.97 -11.94
N ASP A 126 -16.21 -4.39 -10.90
CA ASP A 126 -16.71 -4.60 -9.55
C ASP A 126 -16.45 -3.41 -8.62
N VAL A 127 -15.94 -2.27 -9.15
CA VAL A 127 -15.71 -1.05 -8.36
C VAL A 127 -17.01 -0.27 -8.23
N GLN A 128 -17.30 0.24 -7.03
CA GLN A 128 -18.44 1.14 -6.83
C GLN A 128 -18.24 2.46 -7.57
N TYR A 129 -19.33 3.12 -7.92
CA TYR A 129 -19.38 4.34 -8.72
C TYR A 129 -18.52 5.49 -8.15
N ASP A 130 -18.48 5.57 -6.82
CA ASP A 130 -17.70 6.59 -6.09
C ASP A 130 -16.24 6.22 -5.86
N TRP A 131 -15.81 5.03 -6.29
CA TRP A 131 -14.48 4.47 -6.07
C TRP A 131 -14.10 4.28 -4.59
N ALA A 132 -15.08 4.28 -3.70
CA ALA A 132 -14.83 4.13 -2.27
C ALA A 132 -14.56 2.68 -1.87
N LYS A 133 -15.12 1.71 -2.58
CA LYS A 133 -14.97 0.28 -2.31
C LYS A 133 -15.38 -0.58 -3.51
N PHE A 134 -15.13 -1.88 -3.41
CA PHE A 134 -15.67 -2.86 -4.36
C PHE A 134 -17.08 -3.28 -4.00
N LEU A 135 -17.81 -3.78 -5.00
CA LEU A 135 -19.09 -4.46 -4.83
C LEU A 135 -18.86 -5.79 -4.09
N ASN A 136 -19.90 -6.31 -3.45
CA ASN A 136 -19.82 -7.60 -2.78
C ASN A 136 -20.17 -8.72 -3.77
N THR A 137 -19.19 -9.14 -4.56
CA THR A 137 -19.34 -10.24 -5.55
C THR A 137 -18.45 -11.42 -5.15
N GLU A 138 -18.76 -12.61 -5.69
CA GLU A 138 -17.93 -13.81 -5.48
C GLU A 138 -16.48 -13.59 -5.95
N LYS A 139 -16.33 -12.91 -7.07
CA LYS A 139 -15.03 -12.57 -7.65
C LYS A 139 -14.20 -11.67 -6.73
N VAL A 140 -14.81 -10.64 -6.15
CA VAL A 140 -14.17 -9.77 -5.15
C VAL A 140 -13.77 -10.56 -3.92
N ASN A 141 -14.64 -11.43 -3.42
CA ASN A 141 -14.38 -12.26 -2.24
C ASN A 141 -13.24 -13.28 -2.50
N ASP A 142 -13.13 -13.83 -3.70
CA ASP A 142 -12.04 -14.72 -4.10
C ASP A 142 -10.69 -13.95 -4.11
N VAL A 143 -10.67 -12.77 -4.71
CA VAL A 143 -9.50 -11.88 -4.71
C VAL A 143 -9.10 -11.49 -3.29
N PHE A 144 -10.05 -11.07 -2.45
CA PHE A 144 -9.78 -10.71 -1.06
C PHE A 144 -9.19 -11.87 -0.27
N SER A 145 -9.72 -13.08 -0.45
CA SER A 145 -9.21 -14.29 0.21
C SER A 145 -7.77 -14.60 -0.18
N ALA A 146 -7.44 -14.49 -1.47
CA ALA A 146 -6.08 -14.70 -1.97
C ALA A 146 -5.10 -13.65 -1.41
N VAL A 147 -5.50 -12.38 -1.37
CA VAL A 147 -4.68 -11.29 -0.81
C VAL A 147 -4.46 -11.48 0.69
N ILE A 148 -5.51 -11.80 1.45
CA ILE A 148 -5.42 -12.04 2.90
C ILE A 148 -4.45 -13.18 3.19
N GLN A 149 -4.56 -14.29 2.45
CA GLN A 149 -3.68 -15.44 2.61
C GLN A 149 -2.23 -15.04 2.34
N TYR A 150 -1.95 -14.42 1.19
CA TYR A 150 -0.60 -14.01 0.81
C TYR A 150 0.04 -13.07 1.84
N VAL A 151 -0.70 -12.06 2.30
CA VAL A 151 -0.17 -11.09 3.28
C VAL A 151 0.10 -11.76 4.63
N ARG A 152 -0.72 -12.71 5.05
CA ARG A 152 -0.50 -13.47 6.29
C ARG A 152 0.76 -14.35 6.20
N GLU A 153 0.97 -15.02 5.08
CA GLU A 153 2.17 -15.84 4.82
C GLU A 153 3.43 -14.96 4.83
N TYR A 154 3.43 -13.87 4.07
CA TYR A 154 4.53 -12.92 4.02
C TYR A 154 4.87 -12.35 5.41
N ARG A 155 3.86 -11.99 6.19
CA ARG A 155 4.06 -11.51 7.57
C ARG A 155 4.76 -12.54 8.46
N VAL A 156 4.39 -13.82 8.35
CA VAL A 156 5.04 -14.89 9.11
C VAL A 156 6.52 -15.00 8.74
N GLU A 157 6.84 -14.95 7.45
CA GLU A 157 8.21 -14.97 6.95
C GLU A 157 9.01 -13.75 7.43
N TYR A 158 8.42 -12.57 7.37
CA TYR A 158 9.02 -11.34 7.87
C TYR A 158 9.43 -11.44 9.34
N TYR A 159 8.56 -11.95 10.21
CA TYR A 159 8.89 -12.11 11.63
C TYR A 159 9.90 -13.22 11.88
N ARG A 160 9.88 -14.31 11.12
CA ARG A 160 10.91 -15.37 11.18
C ARG A 160 12.29 -14.81 10.81
N GLY A 161 12.40 -14.05 9.76
CA GLY A 161 13.64 -13.38 9.36
C GLY A 161 14.18 -12.46 10.46
N LYS A 162 13.31 -11.65 11.07
CA LYS A 162 13.71 -10.77 12.21
C LYS A 162 14.21 -11.54 13.42
N VAL A 163 13.58 -12.64 13.78
CA VAL A 163 14.03 -13.49 14.90
C VAL A 163 15.41 -14.08 14.60
N SER A 164 15.66 -14.50 13.35
CA SER A 164 16.97 -15.02 12.93
C SER A 164 18.06 -13.96 13.01
N GLU A 165 17.79 -12.73 12.54
CA GLU A 165 18.72 -11.59 12.64
C GLU A 165 19.11 -11.31 14.10
N VAL A 166 18.14 -11.19 15.01
CA VAL A 166 18.38 -10.92 16.43
C VAL A 166 19.21 -12.02 17.10
N ARG A 167 18.94 -13.29 16.77
CA ARG A 167 19.74 -14.43 17.27
C ARG A 167 21.18 -14.37 16.77
N SER A 168 21.39 -14.11 15.48
CA SER A 168 22.72 -13.99 14.90
C SER A 168 23.52 -12.85 15.51
N ASP A 169 22.90 -11.70 15.75
CA ASP A 169 23.55 -10.57 16.41
C ASP A 169 23.87 -10.84 17.89
N ALA A 170 23.03 -11.57 18.58
CA ALA A 170 23.29 -12.01 19.95
C ALA A 170 24.49 -12.96 20.04
N ILE A 171 24.57 -13.92 19.12
CA ILE A 171 25.70 -14.86 19.02
C ILE A 171 26.98 -14.09 18.72
N ARG A 172 27.00 -13.17 17.74
CA ARG A 172 28.17 -12.37 17.41
C ARG A 172 28.65 -11.51 18.58
N ARG A 173 27.74 -10.92 19.37
CA ARG A 173 28.10 -10.14 20.57
C ARG A 173 28.71 -11.01 21.67
N ASN A 174 28.19 -12.23 21.85
CA ASN A 174 28.72 -13.15 22.84
C ASN A 174 30.10 -13.69 22.44
N LEU A 175 30.33 -14.01 21.17
CA LEU A 175 31.64 -14.42 20.68
C LEU A 175 32.71 -13.34 20.91
N LYS A 176 32.42 -12.08 20.59
CA LYS A 176 33.33 -10.96 20.86
C LYS A 176 33.66 -10.75 22.32
N ARG A 177 32.79 -11.17 23.27
CA ARG A 177 33.03 -11.11 24.70
C ARG A 177 33.91 -12.23 25.24
N ILE A 178 34.00 -13.34 24.51
CA ILE A 178 34.84 -14.50 24.90
C ILE A 178 36.27 -14.32 24.38
N GLU A 179 36.45 -13.54 23.28
CA GLU A 179 37.76 -13.26 22.68
C GLU A 179 38.50 -12.08 23.33
N THR A 180 37.90 -11.41 24.34
CA THR A 180 38.47 -10.34 25.17
C THR A 180 38.72 -10.83 26.59
#